data_f5392a058433d2fcc58e7f6f29136386
#
_entry.id   f5392a058433d2fcc58e7f6f29136386
#
_cell.length_a   1.000
_cell.length_b   1.000
_cell.length_c   1.000
_cell.angle_alpha   90.00
_cell.angle_beta   90.00
_cell.angle_gamma   90.00
#
_symmetry.space_group_name_H-M   'P 1'
#
loop_
_entity.id
_entity.type
_entity.pdbx_description
1 polymer ?
#
loop_
_entity_poly.entity_id
_entity_poly.type
_entity_poly.pdbx_seq_one_letter_code
_entity_poly.pdbx_strand_id
1 'polypeptide(L)'
;SPITKTAMNAEIVLEGFREHRRSLVWWSFGLIVFTVITLVFYPSMRDSTGLSAYSKDLPEAMRAMFVGGELDLTSPSGFLNSQIFAVMAPTLLAIFAVSTGASAIAGDEERGLLDQRLAQPVSRSSMVVQQFFWLLAGVAILTAVLLATVVLGGRPFDLKVDFMNLFAISVSTGLFGLLFGAMALAVGCVIPGKSRAVAVAAALATLSWIIDGLARSVSWLQPTQDFSP
;
A
#
# COMPACT_ATOMS: atom_id res chain seq x y z
N SER A 1 -37.57 13.71 2.84
CA SER A 1 -37.93 12.34 2.48
C SER A 1 -36.64 11.50 2.43
N PRO A 2 -36.65 10.19 2.76
CA PRO A 2 -35.46 9.36 2.76
C PRO A 2 -34.79 9.25 1.38
N ILE A 3 -35.55 9.41 0.31
CA ILE A 3 -35.07 9.35 -1.09
C ILE A 3 -34.12 10.52 -1.41
N THR A 4 -34.35 11.71 -0.84
CA THR A 4 -33.51 12.89 -1.05
C THR A 4 -32.13 12.75 -0.36
N LYS A 5 -32.08 12.07 0.80
CA LYS A 5 -30.82 11.81 1.51
C LYS A 5 -29.95 10.77 0.78
N THR A 6 -30.55 9.76 0.19
CA THR A 6 -29.82 8.71 -0.55
C THR A 6 -29.24 9.26 -1.86
N ALA A 7 -30.02 10.11 -2.58
CA ALA A 7 -29.55 10.77 -3.80
C ALA A 7 -28.42 11.78 -3.52
N MET A 8 -28.56 12.57 -2.46
CA MET A 8 -27.53 13.53 -2.02
C MET A 8 -26.23 12.84 -1.58
N ASN A 9 -26.33 11.68 -0.90
CA ASN A 9 -25.16 10.90 -0.56
C ASN A 9 -24.46 10.30 -1.78
N ALA A 10 -25.20 9.90 -2.81
CA ALA A 10 -24.64 9.39 -4.05
C ALA A 10 -23.93 10.48 -4.87
N GLU A 11 -24.46 11.70 -4.92
CA GLU A 11 -23.82 12.84 -5.60
C GLU A 11 -22.52 13.26 -4.92
N ILE A 12 -22.49 13.34 -3.58
CA ILE A 12 -21.28 13.66 -2.81
C ILE A 12 -20.20 12.60 -3.00
N VAL A 13 -20.60 11.32 -3.06
CA VAL A 13 -19.69 10.20 -3.36
C VAL A 13 -19.13 10.33 -4.78
N LEU A 14 -19.94 10.68 -5.76
CA LEU A 14 -19.53 10.86 -7.16
C LEU A 14 -18.60 12.07 -7.36
N GLU A 15 -18.83 13.18 -6.65
CA GLU A 15 -17.94 14.34 -6.69
C GLU A 15 -16.57 14.04 -6.08
N GLY A 16 -16.53 13.37 -4.92
CA GLY A 16 -15.30 12.88 -4.33
C GLY A 16 -14.53 11.96 -5.29
N PHE A 17 -15.24 11.12 -6.05
CA PHE A 17 -14.64 10.25 -7.08
C PHE A 17 -13.96 11.05 -8.20
N ARG A 18 -14.52 12.17 -8.60
CA ARG A 18 -13.93 13.03 -9.65
C ARG A 18 -12.64 13.70 -9.22
N GLU A 19 -12.53 14.17 -7.97
CA GLU A 19 -11.32 14.79 -7.45
C GLU A 19 -10.17 13.79 -7.30
N HIS A 20 -10.46 12.59 -6.78
CA HIS A 20 -9.45 11.56 -6.53
C HIS A 20 -9.12 10.72 -7.77
N ARG A 21 -9.97 10.74 -8.82
CA ARG A 21 -9.79 9.94 -10.04
C ARG A 21 -8.45 10.19 -10.73
N ARG A 22 -8.03 11.45 -10.83
CA ARG A 22 -6.75 11.80 -11.47
C ARG A 22 -5.57 11.21 -10.69
N SER A 23 -5.61 11.28 -9.38
CA SER A 23 -4.60 10.68 -8.52
C SER A 23 -4.56 9.15 -8.68
N LEU A 24 -5.71 8.48 -8.61
CA LEU A 24 -5.80 7.02 -8.79
C LEU A 24 -5.28 6.57 -10.16
N VAL A 25 -5.60 7.29 -11.23
CA VAL A 25 -5.10 6.97 -12.58
C VAL A 25 -3.58 7.08 -12.64
N TRP A 26 -2.98 8.13 -12.10
CA TRP A 26 -1.53 8.29 -12.10
C TRP A 26 -0.83 7.24 -11.23
N TRP A 27 -1.39 6.91 -10.06
CA TRP A 27 -0.86 5.86 -9.21
C TRP A 27 -0.99 4.48 -9.86
N SER A 28 -2.14 4.19 -10.49
CA SER A 28 -2.32 2.94 -11.25
C SER A 28 -1.35 2.85 -12.41
N PHE A 29 -1.15 3.94 -13.16
CA PHE A 29 -0.20 3.98 -14.25
C PHE A 29 1.24 3.74 -13.76
N GLY A 30 1.67 4.42 -12.71
CA GLY A 30 2.99 4.22 -12.11
C GLY A 30 3.20 2.78 -11.63
N LEU A 31 2.20 2.20 -10.97
CA LEU A 31 2.24 0.82 -10.49
C LEU A 31 2.32 -0.19 -11.65
N ILE A 32 1.54 0.01 -12.72
CA ILE A 32 1.58 -0.82 -13.94
C ILE A 32 2.97 -0.74 -14.58
N VAL A 33 3.47 0.47 -14.83
CA VAL A 33 4.78 0.69 -15.47
C VAL A 33 5.88 0.04 -14.64
N PHE A 34 5.91 0.26 -13.34
CA PHE A 34 6.89 -0.35 -12.45
C PHE A 34 6.82 -1.89 -12.51
N THR A 35 5.61 -2.46 -12.37
CA THR A 35 5.41 -3.91 -12.38
C THR A 35 5.82 -4.51 -13.73
N VAL A 36 5.43 -3.91 -14.85
CA VAL A 36 5.79 -4.38 -16.19
C VAL A 36 7.29 -4.32 -16.41
N ILE A 37 7.96 -3.23 -16.06
CA ILE A 37 9.42 -3.12 -16.14
C ILE A 37 10.09 -4.25 -15.35
N THR A 38 9.63 -4.48 -14.11
CA THR A 38 10.16 -5.57 -13.27
C THR A 38 9.98 -6.94 -13.93
N LEU A 39 8.80 -7.21 -14.51
CA LEU A 39 8.52 -8.48 -15.19
C LEU A 39 9.39 -8.68 -16.44
N VAL A 40 9.71 -7.63 -17.19
CA VAL A 40 10.61 -7.69 -18.36
C VAL A 40 12.03 -8.12 -17.97
N PHE A 41 12.47 -7.83 -16.76
CA PHE A 41 13.78 -8.26 -16.26
C PHE A 41 13.81 -9.73 -15.80
N TYR A 42 12.67 -10.39 -15.61
CA TYR A 42 12.60 -11.75 -15.12
C TYR A 42 13.39 -12.77 -15.97
N PRO A 43 13.29 -12.80 -17.33
CA PRO A 43 14.04 -13.75 -18.14
C PRO A 43 15.55 -13.63 -17.95
N SER A 44 16.06 -12.40 -17.83
CA SER A 44 17.49 -12.15 -17.61
C SER A 44 17.98 -12.67 -16.26
N MET A 45 17.11 -12.62 -15.24
CA MET A 45 17.44 -13.14 -13.92
C MET A 45 17.32 -14.67 -13.86
N ARG A 46 16.30 -15.24 -14.47
CA ARG A 46 16.11 -16.70 -14.54
C ARG A 46 17.31 -17.40 -15.16
N ASP A 47 17.85 -16.84 -16.23
CA ASP A 47 18.93 -17.45 -17.01
C ASP A 47 20.34 -17.16 -16.44
N SER A 48 20.45 -16.36 -15.36
CA SER A 48 21.73 -16.02 -14.75
C SER A 48 22.20 -17.06 -13.73
N THR A 49 23.11 -17.92 -14.14
CA THR A 49 23.74 -18.93 -13.27
C THR A 49 24.57 -18.35 -12.11
N GLY A 50 25.04 -17.11 -12.23
CA GLY A 50 25.80 -16.41 -11.18
C GLY A 50 24.96 -15.99 -9.98
N LEU A 51 23.69 -15.66 -10.18
CA LEU A 51 22.80 -15.15 -9.13
C LEU A 51 22.39 -16.26 -8.14
N SER A 52 22.19 -17.47 -8.62
CA SER A 52 21.88 -18.63 -7.79
C SER A 52 23.06 -19.08 -6.93
N ALA A 53 24.29 -18.88 -7.38
CA ALA A 53 25.50 -19.11 -6.58
C ALA A 53 25.67 -18.01 -5.53
N TYR A 54 25.47 -16.75 -5.90
CA TYR A 54 25.60 -15.60 -5.00
C TYR A 54 24.60 -15.64 -3.83
N SER A 55 23.35 -16.08 -4.09
CA SER A 55 22.34 -16.20 -3.05
C SER A 55 22.66 -17.26 -1.99
N LYS A 56 23.46 -18.28 -2.33
CA LYS A 56 23.91 -19.32 -1.41
C LYS A 56 25.06 -18.87 -0.52
N ASP A 57 25.86 -17.92 -0.99
CA ASP A 57 27.05 -17.42 -0.26
C ASP A 57 26.75 -16.25 0.68
N LEU A 58 25.50 -15.72 0.66
CA LEU A 58 25.11 -14.64 1.58
C LEU A 58 24.96 -15.14 3.01
N PRO A 59 25.51 -14.40 4.01
CA PRO A 59 25.28 -14.68 5.42
C PRO A 59 23.79 -14.73 5.76
N GLU A 60 23.41 -15.64 6.65
CA GLU A 60 22.00 -15.89 7.01
C GLU A 60 21.26 -14.63 7.50
N ALA A 61 21.98 -13.76 8.22
CA ALA A 61 21.46 -12.46 8.67
C ALA A 61 21.11 -11.52 7.49
N MET A 62 21.92 -11.49 6.44
CA MET A 62 21.62 -10.72 5.22
C MET A 62 20.46 -11.34 4.45
N ARG A 63 20.41 -12.67 4.39
CA ARG A 63 19.31 -13.40 3.75
C ARG A 63 17.97 -13.12 4.43
N ALA A 64 17.95 -13.09 5.75
CA ALA A 64 16.76 -12.76 6.55
C ALA A 64 16.30 -11.30 6.40
N MET A 65 17.23 -10.36 6.17
CA MET A 65 16.88 -8.93 5.96
C MET A 65 16.24 -8.64 4.61
N PHE A 66 16.66 -9.36 3.57
CA PHE A 66 16.19 -9.04 2.21
C PHE A 66 14.97 -9.83 1.77
N VAL A 67 14.75 -11.03 2.30
CA VAL A 67 13.67 -11.89 1.81
C VAL A 67 13.29 -12.93 2.85
N GLY A 68 12.37 -12.74 3.69
CA GLY A 68 11.69 -13.74 4.56
C GLY A 68 12.04 -15.25 4.44
N GLY A 69 13.29 -15.59 4.16
CA GLY A 69 13.83 -16.96 4.26
C GLY A 69 14.12 -17.71 2.95
N GLU A 70 13.51 -17.43 1.81
CA GLU A 70 13.78 -18.15 0.55
C GLU A 70 14.20 -17.20 -0.59
N LEU A 71 15.51 -17.09 -0.80
CA LEU A 71 16.13 -16.35 -1.92
C LEU A 71 16.30 -17.24 -3.16
N ASP A 72 15.22 -17.79 -3.66
CA ASP A 72 15.27 -18.36 -5.00
C ASP A 72 14.77 -17.34 -6.03
N LEU A 73 15.65 -16.39 -6.39
CA LEU A 73 15.38 -15.37 -7.41
C LEU A 73 15.19 -15.97 -8.81
N THR A 74 15.51 -17.25 -8.98
CA THR A 74 15.36 -17.96 -10.26
C THR A 74 13.98 -18.57 -10.41
N SER A 75 13.28 -18.81 -9.31
CA SER A 75 11.89 -19.24 -9.32
C SER A 75 10.92 -18.08 -9.58
N PRO A 76 9.79 -18.30 -10.29
CA PRO A 76 8.79 -17.26 -10.52
C PRO A 76 8.23 -16.64 -9.23
N SER A 77 7.97 -17.47 -8.23
CA SER A 77 7.43 -17.03 -6.93
C SER A 77 8.45 -16.23 -6.12
N GLY A 78 9.69 -16.70 -6.05
CA GLY A 78 10.78 -16.02 -5.36
C GLY A 78 11.12 -14.67 -6.00
N PHE A 79 11.15 -14.60 -7.33
CA PHE A 79 11.34 -13.35 -8.06
C PHE A 79 10.23 -12.33 -7.76
N LEU A 80 8.97 -12.71 -7.90
CA LEU A 80 7.84 -11.82 -7.63
C LEU A 80 7.84 -11.35 -6.17
N ASN A 81 8.07 -12.28 -5.24
CA ASN A 81 8.12 -11.93 -3.83
C ASN A 81 9.23 -10.91 -3.55
N SER A 82 10.46 -11.18 -3.98
CA SER A 82 11.62 -10.33 -3.70
C SER A 82 11.55 -8.97 -4.39
N GLN A 83 11.10 -8.91 -5.63
CA GLN A 83 11.16 -7.69 -6.43
C GLN A 83 9.90 -6.82 -6.31
N ILE A 84 8.74 -7.42 -6.14
CA ILE A 84 7.46 -6.69 -6.14
C ILE A 84 6.86 -6.65 -4.73
N PHE A 85 6.61 -7.82 -4.12
CA PHE A 85 5.80 -7.91 -2.91
C PHE A 85 6.55 -7.68 -1.60
N ALA A 86 7.87 -7.90 -1.54
CA ALA A 86 8.63 -7.73 -0.29
C ALA A 86 8.79 -6.25 0.10
N VAL A 87 9.03 -5.35 -0.85
CA VAL A 87 9.34 -3.94 -0.54
C VAL A 87 8.54 -2.97 -1.40
N MET A 88 8.57 -3.13 -2.74
CA MET A 88 8.09 -2.06 -3.64
C MET A 88 6.58 -1.88 -3.61
N ALA A 89 5.80 -2.94 -3.76
CA ALA A 89 4.34 -2.84 -3.76
C ALA A 89 3.79 -2.38 -2.39
N PRO A 90 4.23 -2.94 -1.23
CA PRO A 90 3.83 -2.42 0.06
C PRO A 90 4.18 -0.95 0.25
N THR A 91 5.39 -0.53 -0.15
CA THR A 91 5.84 0.86 -0.03
C THR A 91 5.00 1.81 -0.89
N LEU A 92 4.76 1.48 -2.16
CA LEU A 92 3.94 2.31 -3.05
C LEU A 92 2.50 2.42 -2.55
N LEU A 93 1.90 1.31 -2.11
CA LEU A 93 0.55 1.31 -1.55
C LEU A 93 0.49 2.09 -0.22
N ALA A 94 1.50 1.97 0.64
CA ALA A 94 1.58 2.73 1.89
C ALA A 94 1.73 4.24 1.61
N ILE A 95 2.59 4.66 0.67
CA ILE A 95 2.74 6.08 0.29
C ILE A 95 1.42 6.64 -0.24
N PHE A 96 0.74 5.92 -1.12
CA PHE A 96 -0.58 6.31 -1.62
C PHE A 96 -1.58 6.45 -0.47
N ALA A 97 -1.69 5.43 0.37
CA ALA A 97 -2.66 5.35 1.43
C ALA A 97 -2.42 6.42 2.51
N VAL A 98 -1.16 6.61 2.94
CA VAL A 98 -0.77 7.66 3.91
C VAL A 98 -1.03 9.05 3.33
N SER A 99 -0.64 9.29 2.07
CA SER A 99 -0.89 10.57 1.40
C SER A 99 -2.39 10.88 1.30
N THR A 100 -3.21 9.88 0.95
CA THR A 100 -4.66 10.01 0.84
C THR A 100 -5.30 10.20 2.21
N GLY A 101 -4.95 9.35 3.18
CA GLY A 101 -5.48 9.41 4.54
C GLY A 101 -5.16 10.73 5.24
N ALA A 102 -3.92 11.19 5.20
CA ALA A 102 -3.51 12.45 5.81
C ALA A 102 -4.14 13.67 5.13
N SER A 103 -4.36 13.63 3.81
CA SER A 103 -4.97 14.75 3.09
C SER A 103 -6.49 14.85 3.25
N ALA A 104 -7.13 13.80 3.74
CA ALA A 104 -8.59 13.68 3.79
C ALA A 104 -9.26 14.77 4.67
N ILE A 105 -8.61 15.17 5.75
CA ILE A 105 -9.12 16.20 6.68
C ILE A 105 -8.13 17.36 6.76
N ALA A 106 -6.86 17.08 7.05
CA ALA A 106 -5.83 18.10 7.18
C ALA A 106 -5.58 18.85 5.86
N GLY A 107 -5.82 18.23 4.71
CA GLY A 107 -5.74 18.91 3.41
C GLY A 107 -6.90 19.88 3.15
N ASP A 108 -8.09 19.58 3.62
CA ASP A 108 -9.26 20.47 3.52
C ASP A 108 -9.11 21.67 4.45
N GLU A 109 -8.50 21.48 5.62
CA GLU A 109 -8.19 22.56 6.56
C GLU A 109 -7.18 23.55 5.96
N GLU A 110 -6.08 23.06 5.37
CA GLU A 110 -5.08 23.91 4.71
C GLU A 110 -5.65 24.71 3.52
N ARG A 111 -6.67 24.18 2.84
CA ARG A 111 -7.35 24.87 1.74
C ARG A 111 -8.46 25.80 2.17
N GLY A 112 -8.77 25.88 3.48
CA GLY A 112 -9.89 26.68 4.01
C GLY A 112 -11.26 26.15 3.61
N LEU A 113 -11.34 24.90 3.14
CA LEU A 113 -12.60 24.27 2.70
C LEU A 113 -13.35 23.62 3.87
N LEU A 114 -12.69 23.46 5.02
CA LEU A 114 -13.27 22.80 6.19
C LEU A 114 -14.50 23.54 6.71
N ASP A 115 -14.45 24.88 6.76
CA ASP A 115 -15.58 25.71 7.22
C ASP A 115 -16.79 25.60 6.27
N GLN A 116 -16.54 25.50 4.96
CA GLN A 116 -17.61 25.31 3.96
C GLN A 116 -18.24 23.93 4.08
N ARG A 117 -17.44 22.89 4.36
CA ARG A 117 -17.95 21.52 4.56
C ARG A 117 -18.69 21.38 5.89
N LEU A 118 -18.24 22.07 6.96
CA LEU A 118 -18.91 22.08 8.27
C LEU A 118 -20.21 22.92 8.25
N ALA A 119 -20.40 23.82 7.30
CA ALA A 119 -21.66 24.54 7.10
C ALA A 119 -22.77 23.64 6.53
N GLN A 120 -22.44 22.46 6.00
CA GLN A 120 -23.42 21.47 5.58
C GLN A 120 -23.91 20.66 6.79
N PRO A 121 -25.15 20.14 6.79
CA PRO A 121 -25.73 19.38 7.90
C PRO A 121 -25.17 17.95 7.98
N VAL A 122 -23.83 17.79 7.97
CA VAL A 122 -23.14 16.51 8.08
C VAL A 122 -22.35 16.45 9.40
N SER A 123 -22.44 15.31 10.08
CA SER A 123 -21.68 15.11 11.32
C SER A 123 -20.19 14.88 10.99
N ARG A 124 -19.29 15.33 11.88
CA ARG A 124 -17.83 15.09 11.74
C ARG A 124 -17.48 13.61 11.59
N SER A 125 -18.17 12.74 12.33
CA SER A 125 -17.97 11.29 12.23
C SER A 125 -18.37 10.74 10.85
N SER A 126 -19.44 11.26 10.24
CA SER A 126 -19.83 10.86 8.89
C SER A 126 -18.78 11.23 7.84
N MET A 127 -18.12 12.38 7.99
CA MET A 127 -17.03 12.79 7.09
C MET A 127 -15.83 11.83 7.20
N VAL A 128 -15.40 11.48 8.43
CA VAL A 128 -14.28 10.55 8.64
C VAL A 128 -14.59 9.18 8.04
N VAL A 129 -15.79 8.65 8.29
CA VAL A 129 -16.22 7.36 7.76
C VAL A 129 -16.25 7.38 6.22
N GLN A 130 -16.74 8.45 5.62
CA GLN A 130 -16.74 8.60 4.17
C GLN A 130 -15.33 8.63 3.59
N GLN A 131 -14.41 9.34 4.21
CA GLN A 131 -13.00 9.37 3.80
C GLN A 131 -12.31 8.00 3.95
N PHE A 132 -12.65 7.25 5.00
CA PHE A 132 -12.17 5.89 5.16
C PHE A 132 -12.64 4.95 4.05
N PHE A 133 -13.91 5.06 3.62
CA PHE A 133 -14.41 4.28 2.48
C PHE A 133 -13.73 4.66 1.16
N TRP A 134 -13.38 5.92 0.97
CA TRP A 134 -12.58 6.37 -0.17
C TRP A 134 -11.18 5.80 -0.16
N LEU A 135 -10.52 5.81 0.99
CA LEU A 135 -9.22 5.20 1.19
C LEU A 135 -9.28 3.70 0.88
N LEU A 136 -10.26 3.00 1.43
CA LEU A 136 -10.49 1.57 1.19
C LEU A 136 -10.69 1.28 -0.30
N ALA A 137 -11.56 2.03 -0.97
CA ALA A 137 -11.81 1.87 -2.41
C ALA A 137 -10.55 2.13 -3.24
N GLY A 138 -9.79 3.17 -2.92
CA GLY A 138 -8.54 3.51 -3.61
C GLY A 138 -7.50 2.41 -3.46
N VAL A 139 -7.27 1.92 -2.25
CA VAL A 139 -6.33 0.81 -1.99
C VAL A 139 -6.81 -0.48 -2.69
N ALA A 140 -8.10 -0.80 -2.63
CA ALA A 140 -8.66 -1.98 -3.29
C ALA A 140 -8.47 -1.92 -4.81
N ILE A 141 -8.68 -0.76 -5.44
CA ILE A 141 -8.44 -0.56 -6.88
C ILE A 141 -6.96 -0.78 -7.20
N LEU A 142 -6.03 -0.17 -6.46
CA LEU A 142 -4.60 -0.32 -6.72
C LEU A 142 -4.13 -1.76 -6.50
N THR A 143 -4.65 -2.45 -5.48
CA THR A 143 -4.39 -3.88 -5.25
C THR A 143 -4.90 -4.74 -6.39
N ALA A 144 -6.10 -4.46 -6.91
CA ALA A 144 -6.65 -5.15 -8.08
C ALA A 144 -5.83 -4.87 -9.35
N VAL A 145 -5.37 -3.65 -9.55
CA VAL A 145 -4.48 -3.27 -10.66
C VAL A 145 -3.15 -4.01 -10.56
N LEU A 146 -2.54 -4.08 -9.37
CA LEU A 146 -1.31 -4.83 -9.13
C LEU A 146 -1.50 -6.31 -9.49
N LEU A 147 -2.52 -6.95 -8.92
CA LEU A 147 -2.84 -8.36 -9.20
C LEU A 147 -3.07 -8.60 -10.70
N ALA A 148 -3.90 -7.77 -11.34
CA ALA A 148 -4.19 -7.89 -12.77
C ALA A 148 -2.91 -7.72 -13.61
N THR A 149 -2.05 -6.76 -13.26
CA THR A 149 -0.80 -6.52 -13.99
C THR A 149 0.17 -7.69 -13.87
N VAL A 150 0.30 -8.29 -12.69
CA VAL A 150 1.16 -9.47 -12.50
C VAL A 150 0.58 -10.69 -13.24
N VAL A 151 -0.74 -10.94 -13.15
CA VAL A 151 -1.39 -12.06 -13.83
C VAL A 151 -1.31 -11.94 -15.35
N LEU A 152 -1.61 -10.76 -15.88
CA LEU A 152 -1.61 -10.54 -17.34
C LEU A 152 -0.21 -10.36 -17.89
N GLY A 153 0.63 -9.59 -17.19
CA GLY A 153 2.02 -9.30 -17.59
C GLY A 153 2.97 -10.47 -17.39
N GLY A 154 2.65 -11.42 -16.50
CA GLY A 154 3.45 -12.61 -16.26
C GLY A 154 3.27 -13.71 -17.33
N ARG A 155 2.14 -13.70 -18.05
CA ARG A 155 1.85 -14.71 -19.09
C ARG A 155 2.91 -14.80 -20.21
N PRO A 156 3.38 -13.69 -20.79
CA PRO A 156 4.40 -13.74 -21.84
C PRO A 156 5.76 -14.30 -21.37
N PHE A 157 6.01 -14.26 -20.07
CA PHE A 157 7.28 -14.67 -19.46
C PHE A 157 7.22 -16.07 -18.81
N ASP A 158 6.13 -16.81 -19.04
CA ASP A 158 5.90 -18.18 -18.50
C ASP A 158 6.00 -18.25 -16.97
N LEU A 159 5.54 -17.16 -16.30
CA LEU A 159 5.46 -17.07 -14.84
C LEU A 159 4.30 -17.95 -14.35
N LYS A 160 4.61 -19.20 -14.01
CA LYS A 160 3.66 -20.17 -13.46
C LYS A 160 3.59 -20.02 -11.94
N VAL A 161 2.77 -19.07 -11.49
CA VAL A 161 2.50 -18.87 -10.07
C VAL A 161 1.04 -19.24 -9.80
N ASP A 162 0.79 -19.90 -8.70
CA ASP A 162 -0.57 -20.22 -8.27
C ASP A 162 -1.36 -18.94 -8.00
N PHE A 163 -2.53 -18.85 -8.65
CA PHE A 163 -3.37 -17.65 -8.56
C PHE A 163 -3.83 -17.36 -7.12
N MET A 164 -4.10 -18.41 -6.32
CA MET A 164 -4.56 -18.24 -4.95
C MET A 164 -3.47 -17.60 -4.07
N ASN A 165 -2.22 -18.04 -4.24
CA ASN A 165 -1.07 -17.47 -3.53
C ASN A 165 -0.83 -16.02 -3.95
N LEU A 166 -0.92 -15.74 -5.26
CA LEU A 166 -0.77 -14.38 -5.78
C LEU A 166 -1.89 -13.44 -5.30
N PHE A 167 -3.12 -13.95 -5.23
CA PHE A 167 -4.24 -13.20 -4.68
C PHE A 167 -4.04 -12.92 -3.18
N ALA A 168 -3.65 -13.93 -2.40
CA ALA A 168 -3.44 -13.80 -0.97
C ALA A 168 -2.35 -12.76 -0.65
N ILE A 169 -1.19 -12.81 -1.34
CA ILE A 169 -0.11 -11.85 -1.11
C ILE A 169 -0.50 -10.43 -1.56
N SER A 170 -1.25 -10.30 -2.66
CA SER A 170 -1.74 -9.01 -3.13
C SER A 170 -2.71 -8.38 -2.13
N VAL A 171 -3.66 -9.16 -1.59
CA VAL A 171 -4.60 -8.70 -0.57
C VAL A 171 -3.87 -8.32 0.71
N SER A 172 -2.91 -9.13 1.18
CA SER A 172 -2.09 -8.81 2.35
C SER A 172 -1.34 -7.50 2.18
N THR A 173 -0.76 -7.27 0.99
CA THR A 173 -0.08 -6.02 0.63
C THR A 173 -1.05 -4.82 0.65
N GLY A 174 -2.26 -5.01 0.13
CA GLY A 174 -3.33 -4.00 0.18
C GLY A 174 -3.75 -3.67 1.60
N LEU A 175 -3.96 -4.69 2.45
CA LEU A 175 -4.32 -4.51 3.86
C LEU A 175 -3.21 -3.79 4.65
N PHE A 176 -1.94 -4.10 4.36
CA PHE A 176 -0.81 -3.38 4.92
C PHE A 176 -0.85 -1.89 4.57
N GLY A 177 -1.05 -1.55 3.28
CA GLY A 177 -1.22 -0.16 2.86
C GLY A 177 -2.42 0.52 3.52
N LEU A 178 -3.56 -0.18 3.62
CA LEU A 178 -4.77 0.33 4.25
C LEU A 178 -4.56 0.65 5.74
N LEU A 179 -3.82 -0.20 6.46
CA LEU A 179 -3.49 0.02 7.86
C LEU A 179 -2.78 1.36 8.07
N PHE A 180 -1.70 1.61 7.31
CA PHE A 180 -0.97 2.87 7.41
C PHE A 180 -1.78 4.08 6.93
N GLY A 181 -2.63 3.89 5.91
CA GLY A 181 -3.57 4.91 5.47
C GLY A 181 -4.62 5.27 6.53
N ALA A 182 -5.16 4.28 7.23
CA ALA A 182 -6.10 4.49 8.33
C ALA A 182 -5.42 5.19 9.53
N MET A 183 -4.18 4.82 9.85
CA MET A 183 -3.38 5.52 10.86
C MET A 183 -3.15 7.00 10.46
N ALA A 184 -2.80 7.25 9.19
CA ALA A 184 -2.60 8.60 8.69
C ALA A 184 -3.89 9.43 8.72
N LEU A 185 -5.04 8.81 8.40
CA LEU A 185 -6.35 9.44 8.54
C LEU A 185 -6.64 9.82 10.00
N ALA A 186 -6.40 8.89 10.93
CA ALA A 186 -6.60 9.15 12.37
C ALA A 186 -5.70 10.30 12.86
N VAL A 187 -4.43 10.30 12.47
CA VAL A 187 -3.48 11.39 12.79
C VAL A 187 -3.94 12.71 12.18
N GLY A 188 -4.42 12.70 10.95
CA GLY A 188 -4.96 13.87 10.25
C GLY A 188 -6.21 14.46 10.88
N CYS A 189 -6.96 13.68 11.67
CA CYS A 189 -8.08 14.18 12.47
C CYS A 189 -7.64 15.00 13.71
N VAL A 190 -6.42 14.78 14.20
CA VAL A 190 -5.91 15.34 15.45
C VAL A 190 -4.90 16.46 15.20
N ILE A 191 -4.05 16.28 14.19
CA ILE A 191 -2.93 17.18 13.90
C ILE A 191 -3.29 18.06 12.71
N PRO A 192 -3.38 19.38 12.89
CA PRO A 192 -3.64 20.29 11.77
C PRO A 192 -2.45 20.36 10.82
N GLY A 193 -2.74 20.37 9.53
CA GLY A 193 -1.75 20.47 8.45
C GLY A 193 -1.32 19.11 7.87
N LYS A 194 -1.59 18.95 6.58
CA LYS A 194 -1.30 17.74 5.81
C LYS A 194 0.14 17.26 5.97
N SER A 195 1.11 18.17 5.87
CA SER A 195 2.53 17.84 5.95
C SER A 195 2.92 17.22 7.29
N ARG A 196 2.36 17.74 8.40
CA ARG A 196 2.60 17.20 9.75
C ARG A 196 1.95 15.84 9.93
N ALA A 197 0.72 15.67 9.46
CA ALA A 197 0.01 14.39 9.52
C ALA A 197 0.76 13.29 8.73
N VAL A 198 1.24 13.60 7.54
CA VAL A 198 2.08 12.69 6.73
C VAL A 198 3.39 12.35 7.46
N ALA A 199 4.09 13.36 8.01
CA ALA A 199 5.35 13.17 8.71
C ALA A 199 5.19 12.24 9.94
N VAL A 200 4.14 12.44 10.75
CA VAL A 200 3.87 11.59 11.91
C VAL A 200 3.49 10.18 11.50
N ALA A 201 2.64 10.02 10.50
CA ALA A 201 2.26 8.70 9.98
C ALA A 201 3.47 7.94 9.38
N ALA A 202 4.32 8.65 8.62
CA ALA A 202 5.54 8.08 8.07
C ALA A 202 6.54 7.70 9.18
N ALA A 203 6.69 8.52 10.21
CA ALA A 203 7.53 8.20 11.37
C ALA A 203 7.04 6.94 12.11
N LEU A 204 5.74 6.81 12.34
CA LEU A 204 5.15 5.62 12.95
C LEU A 204 5.36 4.37 12.09
N ALA A 205 5.17 4.48 10.78
CA ALA A 205 5.43 3.39 9.83
C ALA A 205 6.91 2.95 9.86
N THR A 206 7.83 3.92 9.85
CA THR A 206 9.27 3.64 9.90
C THR A 206 9.68 3.01 11.23
N LEU A 207 9.14 3.51 12.35
CA LEU A 207 9.39 2.94 13.68
C LEU A 207 8.87 1.51 13.77
N SER A 208 7.66 1.24 13.27
CA SER A 208 7.10 -0.11 13.23
C SER A 208 8.00 -1.07 12.43
N TRP A 209 8.47 -0.63 11.27
CA TRP A 209 9.38 -1.42 10.43
C TRP A 209 10.74 -1.68 11.10
N ILE A 210 11.30 -0.67 11.77
CA ILE A 210 12.57 -0.81 12.53
C ILE A 210 12.37 -1.80 13.68
N ILE A 211 11.27 -1.69 14.44
CA ILE A 211 10.97 -2.59 15.56
C ILE A 211 10.83 -4.03 15.07
N ASP A 212 10.09 -4.26 13.97
CA ASP A 212 9.96 -5.60 13.39
C ASP A 212 11.31 -6.17 12.94
N GLY A 213 12.14 -5.37 12.26
CA GLY A 213 13.47 -5.76 11.83
C GLY A 213 14.42 -6.07 13.01
N LEU A 214 14.37 -5.27 14.07
CA LEU A 214 15.18 -5.51 15.29
C LEU A 214 14.67 -6.70 16.10
N ALA A 215 13.36 -6.90 16.18
CA ALA A 215 12.76 -8.00 16.93
C ALA A 215 13.12 -9.37 16.35
N ARG A 216 13.39 -9.45 15.04
CA ARG A 216 13.91 -10.68 14.39
C ARG A 216 15.37 -10.98 14.77
N SER A 217 16.15 -9.95 15.13
CA SER A 217 17.57 -10.05 15.44
C SER A 217 17.87 -10.16 16.93
N VAL A 218 16.94 -9.76 17.80
CA VAL A 218 17.17 -9.60 19.24
C VAL A 218 16.09 -10.34 20.03
N SER A 219 16.48 -11.42 20.71
CA SER A 219 15.56 -12.36 21.38
C SER A 219 14.66 -11.75 22.47
N TRP A 220 15.08 -10.69 23.15
CA TRP A 220 14.25 -10.04 24.18
C TRP A 220 13.17 -9.12 23.61
N LEU A 221 13.24 -8.77 22.31
CA LEU A 221 12.23 -8.00 21.59
C LEU A 221 11.19 -8.88 20.88
N GLN A 222 11.37 -10.20 20.82
CA GLN A 222 10.44 -11.12 20.19
C GLN A 222 8.98 -10.97 20.65
N PRO A 223 8.67 -10.70 21.93
CA PRO A 223 7.28 -10.47 22.37
C PRO A 223 6.61 -9.25 21.74
N THR A 224 7.38 -8.30 21.17
CA THR A 224 6.83 -7.12 20.51
C THR A 224 6.35 -7.37 19.08
N GLN A 225 6.72 -8.51 18.50
CA GLN A 225 6.25 -8.90 17.14
C GLN A 225 4.73 -9.11 17.10
N ASP A 226 4.12 -9.55 18.20
CA ASP A 226 2.68 -9.74 18.32
C ASP A 226 1.90 -8.41 18.24
N PHE A 227 2.57 -7.27 18.39
CA PHE A 227 2.01 -5.91 18.31
C PHE A 227 2.45 -5.16 17.05
N SER A 228 3.33 -5.74 16.22
CA SER A 228 3.77 -5.15 14.95
C SER A 228 2.82 -5.58 13.83
N PRO A 229 2.30 -4.62 13.03
CA PRO A 229 1.40 -4.91 11.91
C PRO A 229 2.12 -5.60 10.75
#